data_4d6b409f61443fba9086b0766bd80b9f
#
_entry.id   4d6b409f61443fba9086b0766bd80b9f
#
_cell.length_a   1.000
_cell.length_b   1.000
_cell.length_c   1.000
_cell.angle_alpha   90.00
_cell.angle_beta   90.00
_cell.angle_gamma   90.00
#
_symmetry.space_group_name_H-M   'P 1'
#
loop_
_entity.id
_entity.type
_entity.pdbx_description
1 polymer ?
#
loop_
_entity_poly.entity_id
_entity_poly.type
_entity_poly.pdbx_seq_one_letter_code
_entity_poly.pdbx_strand_id
1 'polypeptide(L)'
;MKKLARVLGYGLFILGSQLITAQAPENYIYTSSGDLHAIEKMITRKDIGGVQIVYNWKALETSKDVYDFSVIEKDLEYLTGLHKKLFIQLQDRFFEPQARYIPDYVLSGKEYAGGLVPQYDNPGENKPVGSGWAAQQWNPAVRMRFQKLIGALARKFDGKIQGINLPETAIDIDMKKDRTGFSCDRYFQAELDNLKFARSVFHHSHVLQYVNFFPCEWENDHQYMSRLFDFAYKNNIGLGGPDIVPNKKAQMKNSYPFFNQYKGKLSLVAMAVQEPTLTYKNPATEKPFTKEEFTEYAENFLGVQIIFWSVESPWLRDSK
;
A
#
# COMPACT_ATOMS: atom_id res chain seq x y z
N MET A 1 -28.76 -41.60 61.78
CA MET A 1 -28.43 -41.69 60.32
C MET A 1 -28.98 -40.46 59.61
N LYS A 2 -28.16 -39.44 59.39
CA LYS A 2 -28.58 -38.21 58.69
C LYS A 2 -28.08 -38.26 57.24
N LYS A 3 -29.02 -38.25 56.28
CA LYS A 3 -28.70 -38.20 54.83
C LYS A 3 -28.40 -36.75 54.43
N LEU A 4 -27.19 -36.53 53.90
CA LEU A 4 -26.78 -35.29 53.28
C LEU A 4 -27.28 -35.28 51.83
N ALA A 5 -28.10 -34.31 51.44
CA ALA A 5 -28.49 -34.07 50.05
C ALA A 5 -27.44 -33.12 49.40
N ARG A 6 -26.77 -33.57 48.34
CA ARG A 6 -25.90 -32.75 47.50
C ARG A 6 -26.78 -32.03 46.45
N VAL A 7 -26.80 -30.70 46.54
CA VAL A 7 -27.38 -29.86 45.47
C VAL A 7 -26.29 -29.58 44.43
N LEU A 8 -26.44 -30.10 43.21
CA LEU A 8 -25.60 -29.73 42.06
C LEU A 8 -26.19 -28.45 41.45
N GLY A 9 -25.47 -27.35 41.62
CA GLY A 9 -25.77 -26.11 40.91
C GLY A 9 -25.20 -26.18 39.48
N TYR A 10 -26.07 -26.20 38.48
CA TYR A 10 -25.70 -26.00 37.05
C TYR A 10 -25.50 -24.51 36.84
N GLY A 11 -24.23 -24.07 36.71
CA GLY A 11 -23.90 -22.74 36.25
C GLY A 11 -24.11 -22.66 34.74
N LEU A 12 -25.10 -21.87 34.30
CA LEU A 12 -25.34 -21.57 32.92
C LEU A 12 -24.30 -20.53 32.44
N PHE A 13 -23.25 -20.98 31.75
CA PHE A 13 -22.32 -20.07 31.07
C PHE A 13 -23.02 -19.51 29.81
N ILE A 14 -23.53 -18.28 29.89
CA ILE A 14 -23.98 -17.52 28.72
C ILE A 14 -22.71 -17.00 28.04
N LEU A 15 -22.28 -17.67 26.98
CA LEU A 15 -21.32 -17.15 26.03
C LEU A 15 -21.97 -16.00 25.27
N GLY A 16 -21.76 -14.79 25.75
CA GLY A 16 -22.12 -13.57 25.03
C GLY A 16 -21.24 -13.49 23.77
N SER A 17 -21.79 -13.84 22.61
CA SER A 17 -21.20 -13.50 21.33
C SER A 17 -21.19 -11.97 21.24
N GLN A 18 -20.04 -11.36 21.46
CA GLN A 18 -19.83 -9.96 21.09
C GLN A 18 -19.94 -9.91 19.58
N LEU A 19 -21.02 -9.36 19.06
CA LEU A 19 -21.13 -8.90 17.69
C LEU A 19 -20.03 -7.82 17.53
N ILE A 20 -18.90 -8.19 16.92
CA ILE A 20 -17.91 -7.21 16.44
C ILE A 20 -18.63 -6.48 15.31
N THR A 21 -19.22 -5.33 15.62
CA THR A 21 -19.69 -4.40 14.60
C THR A 21 -18.46 -3.98 13.82
N ALA A 22 -18.40 -4.32 12.54
CA ALA A 22 -17.37 -3.82 11.65
C ALA A 22 -17.40 -2.29 11.72
N GLN A 23 -16.30 -1.69 12.12
CA GLN A 23 -16.19 -0.23 12.16
C GLN A 23 -16.00 0.23 10.72
N ALA A 24 -16.80 1.22 10.29
CA ALA A 24 -16.65 1.80 8.94
C ALA A 24 -15.20 2.28 8.71
N PRO A 25 -14.67 2.13 7.48
CA PRO A 25 -13.31 2.55 7.17
C PRO A 25 -13.06 4.02 7.49
N GLU A 26 -11.89 4.33 8.07
CA GLU A 26 -11.42 5.71 8.22
C GLU A 26 -11.14 6.31 6.83
N ASN A 27 -11.53 7.56 6.62
CA ASN A 27 -11.24 8.27 5.38
C ASN A 27 -9.95 9.07 5.52
N TYR A 28 -9.04 8.89 4.57
CA TYR A 28 -7.82 9.67 4.39
C TYR A 28 -7.81 10.27 2.99
N ILE A 29 -7.03 11.33 2.80
CA ILE A 29 -6.79 11.89 1.48
C ILE A 29 -5.53 11.25 0.90
N TYR A 30 -5.56 10.90 -0.39
CA TYR A 30 -4.39 10.55 -1.19
C TYR A 30 -3.96 11.74 -2.03
N THR A 31 -2.68 12.08 -1.96
CA THR A 31 -2.07 13.08 -2.84
C THR A 31 -0.67 12.64 -3.28
N SER A 32 -0.33 12.94 -4.53
CA SER A 32 0.97 12.60 -5.13
C SER A 32 2.12 13.53 -4.74
N SER A 33 1.97 14.33 -3.75
CA SER A 33 2.76 15.45 -3.27
C SER A 33 2.13 16.79 -3.65
N GLY A 34 2.55 17.84 -3.01
CA GLY A 34 2.12 19.14 -3.37
C GLY A 34 1.83 20.03 -2.19
N ASP A 35 1.19 21.15 -2.49
CA ASP A 35 0.85 22.13 -1.48
C ASP A 35 -0.37 21.66 -0.68
N LEU A 36 -0.15 21.16 0.53
CA LEU A 36 -1.22 20.76 1.44
C LEU A 36 -2.14 21.93 1.80
N HIS A 37 -1.65 23.17 1.71
CA HIS A 37 -2.48 24.37 1.93
C HIS A 37 -3.55 24.52 0.85
N ALA A 38 -3.26 24.11 -0.39
CA ALA A 38 -4.26 24.16 -1.48
C ALA A 38 -5.47 23.25 -1.23
N ILE A 39 -5.29 22.20 -0.44
CA ILE A 39 -6.34 21.23 -0.09
C ILE A 39 -6.76 21.27 1.39
N GLU A 40 -6.41 22.32 2.12
CA GLU A 40 -6.68 22.47 3.55
C GLU A 40 -8.15 22.25 3.90
N LYS A 41 -9.07 22.78 3.09
CA LYS A 41 -10.52 22.60 3.31
C LYS A 41 -10.94 21.12 3.28
N MET A 42 -10.27 20.28 2.48
CA MET A 42 -10.52 18.85 2.46
C MET A 42 -9.91 18.18 3.68
N ILE A 43 -8.66 18.53 4.03
CA ILE A 43 -7.92 17.96 5.16
C ILE A 43 -8.64 18.24 6.48
N THR A 44 -9.16 19.45 6.67
CA THR A 44 -9.80 19.90 7.93
C THR A 44 -11.19 19.31 8.16
N ARG A 45 -11.78 18.61 7.20
CA ARG A 45 -13.08 17.94 7.37
C ARG A 45 -13.03 16.99 8.56
N LYS A 46 -14.12 16.90 9.30
CA LYS A 46 -14.25 16.05 10.50
C LYS A 46 -14.19 14.55 10.18
N ASP A 47 -14.64 14.17 8.98
CA ASP A 47 -14.63 12.77 8.51
C ASP A 47 -13.28 12.32 7.92
N ILE A 48 -12.26 13.18 7.86
CA ILE A 48 -10.92 12.87 7.38
C ILE A 48 -9.98 12.66 8.57
N GLY A 49 -9.34 11.48 8.65
CA GLY A 49 -8.39 11.12 9.70
C GLY A 49 -6.95 11.53 9.43
N GLY A 50 -6.57 11.64 8.16
CA GLY A 50 -5.21 11.95 7.77
C GLY A 50 -5.00 12.08 6.27
N VAL A 51 -3.72 12.07 5.87
CA VAL A 51 -3.29 12.19 4.47
C VAL A 51 -2.22 11.13 4.18
N GLN A 52 -2.33 10.45 3.03
CA GLN A 52 -1.27 9.67 2.43
C GLN A 52 -0.57 10.53 1.38
N ILE A 53 0.75 10.66 1.48
CA ILE A 53 1.55 11.47 0.57
C ILE A 53 2.63 10.60 -0.08
N VAL A 54 2.78 10.74 -1.40
CA VAL A 54 3.80 10.03 -2.18
C VAL A 54 5.12 10.78 -2.12
N TYR A 55 6.18 10.07 -1.74
CA TYR A 55 7.55 10.58 -1.77
C TYR A 55 8.43 9.66 -2.61
N ASN A 56 9.17 10.22 -3.55
CA ASN A 56 10.10 9.45 -4.37
C ASN A 56 11.47 9.31 -3.72
N TRP A 57 12.16 8.21 -4.01
CA TRP A 57 13.46 7.91 -3.43
C TRP A 57 14.51 9.01 -3.66
N LYS A 58 14.59 9.55 -4.90
CA LYS A 58 15.59 10.58 -5.26
C LYS A 58 15.47 11.85 -4.41
N ALA A 59 14.26 12.28 -4.11
CA ALA A 59 14.04 13.46 -3.30
C ALA A 59 14.46 13.28 -1.83
N LEU A 60 14.41 12.03 -1.34
CA LEU A 60 14.73 11.71 0.05
C LEU A 60 16.19 11.33 0.29
N GLU A 61 16.93 10.90 -0.75
CA GLU A 61 18.35 10.57 -0.68
C GLU A 61 19.09 11.31 -1.81
N THR A 62 19.55 12.50 -1.52
CA THR A 62 20.16 13.42 -2.50
C THR A 62 21.55 12.98 -2.96
N SER A 63 22.30 12.27 -2.11
CA SER A 63 23.54 11.57 -2.43
C SER A 63 23.71 10.36 -1.50
N LYS A 64 24.68 9.50 -1.78
CA LYS A 64 24.85 8.24 -1.03
C LYS A 64 24.99 8.49 0.47
N ASP A 65 24.05 7.93 1.25
CA ASP A 65 23.94 8.07 2.71
C ASP A 65 23.64 9.51 3.21
N VAL A 66 23.22 10.42 2.32
CA VAL A 66 22.79 11.78 2.65
C VAL A 66 21.29 11.90 2.42
N TYR A 67 20.55 12.02 3.50
CA TYR A 67 19.08 12.04 3.48
C TYR A 67 18.56 13.44 3.77
N ASP A 68 17.63 13.91 2.94
CA ASP A 68 16.86 15.14 3.17
C ASP A 68 15.38 14.77 3.37
N PHE A 69 14.93 14.89 4.59
CA PHE A 69 13.55 14.64 4.98
C PHE A 69 12.78 15.91 5.30
N SER A 70 13.31 17.09 4.93
CA SER A 70 12.71 18.38 5.26
C SER A 70 11.29 18.53 4.73
N VAL A 71 10.97 17.95 3.56
CA VAL A 71 9.63 17.95 3.01
C VAL A 71 8.67 17.13 3.88
N ILE A 72 9.07 15.93 4.32
CA ILE A 72 8.25 15.09 5.20
C ILE A 72 8.05 15.76 6.55
N GLU A 73 9.08 16.42 7.08
CA GLU A 73 8.98 17.15 8.36
C GLU A 73 7.98 18.29 8.30
N LYS A 74 8.00 19.09 7.24
CA LYS A 74 7.02 20.17 7.01
C LYS A 74 5.60 19.63 6.89
N ASP A 75 5.40 18.57 6.10
CA ASP A 75 4.10 17.96 5.93
C ASP A 75 3.57 17.37 7.24
N LEU A 76 4.44 16.70 8.01
CA LEU A 76 4.09 16.13 9.31
C LEU A 76 3.76 17.21 10.34
N GLU A 77 4.54 18.29 10.41
CA GLU A 77 4.29 19.42 11.30
C GLU A 77 2.93 20.08 10.98
N TYR A 78 2.68 20.35 9.70
CA TYR A 78 1.43 20.93 9.24
C TYR A 78 0.22 20.05 9.58
N LEU A 79 0.28 18.76 9.25
CA LEU A 79 -0.81 17.81 9.54
C LEU A 79 -1.02 17.64 11.06
N THR A 80 0.05 17.60 11.84
CA THR A 80 -0.03 17.52 13.31
C THR A 80 -0.71 18.76 13.89
N GLY A 81 -0.42 19.96 13.37
CA GLY A 81 -1.11 21.20 13.73
C GLY A 81 -2.62 21.17 13.46
N LEU A 82 -3.05 20.41 12.47
CA LEU A 82 -4.45 20.16 12.13
C LEU A 82 -5.05 18.94 12.83
N HIS A 83 -4.32 18.27 13.72
CA HIS A 83 -4.71 17.01 14.37
C HIS A 83 -4.99 15.89 13.36
N LYS A 84 -4.23 15.85 12.25
CA LYS A 84 -4.32 14.84 11.19
C LYS A 84 -3.07 13.99 11.17
N LYS A 85 -3.22 12.75 10.68
CA LYS A 85 -2.14 11.77 10.64
C LYS A 85 -1.50 11.74 9.25
N LEU A 86 -0.20 11.48 9.19
CA LEU A 86 0.54 11.28 7.95
C LEU A 86 0.74 9.78 7.70
N PHE A 87 0.45 9.35 6.47
CA PHE A 87 0.86 8.06 5.92
C PHE A 87 1.86 8.31 4.78
N ILE A 88 3.10 7.83 4.92
CA ILE A 88 4.13 7.96 3.87
C ILE A 88 3.90 6.86 2.83
N GLN A 89 3.74 7.21 1.56
CA GLN A 89 3.89 6.27 0.46
C GLN A 89 5.25 6.45 -0.19
N LEU A 90 6.12 5.47 -0.03
CA LEU A 90 7.44 5.49 -0.65
C LEU A 90 7.34 4.95 -2.07
N GLN A 91 7.98 5.65 -3.04
CA GLN A 91 7.87 5.28 -4.45
C GLN A 91 9.25 5.04 -5.09
N ASP A 92 9.41 3.89 -5.73
CA ASP A 92 10.60 3.45 -6.45
C ASP A 92 10.31 3.03 -7.90
N ARG A 93 9.04 3.15 -8.32
CA ARG A 93 8.57 2.88 -9.69
C ARG A 93 7.74 4.05 -10.19
N PHE A 94 7.82 4.31 -11.48
CA PHE A 94 7.31 5.54 -12.08
C PHE A 94 6.66 5.22 -13.40
N PHE A 95 5.51 5.83 -13.67
CA PHE A 95 4.74 5.65 -14.90
C PHE A 95 4.99 6.77 -15.93
N GLU A 96 6.03 7.57 -15.71
CA GLU A 96 6.47 8.64 -16.58
C GLU A 96 7.75 8.21 -17.33
N PRO A 97 7.75 8.13 -18.67
CA PRO A 97 8.92 7.68 -19.45
C PRO A 97 10.19 8.51 -19.21
N GLN A 98 10.02 9.79 -18.86
CA GLN A 98 11.15 10.71 -18.62
C GLN A 98 11.64 10.70 -17.16
N ALA A 99 10.88 10.17 -16.22
CA ALA A 99 11.20 10.20 -14.80
C ALA A 99 12.34 9.24 -14.44
N ARG A 100 13.22 9.66 -13.54
CA ARG A 100 14.32 8.87 -12.97
C ARG A 100 14.40 9.19 -11.48
N TYR A 101 13.39 8.78 -10.72
CA TYR A 101 13.21 9.19 -9.33
C TYR A 101 13.93 8.32 -8.31
N ILE A 102 15.07 7.73 -8.71
CA ILE A 102 16.04 7.12 -7.78
C ILE A 102 17.32 7.97 -7.75
N PRO A 103 18.18 7.87 -6.72
CA PRO A 103 19.39 8.68 -6.59
C PRO A 103 20.36 8.50 -7.77
N ASP A 104 21.00 9.60 -8.18
CA ASP A 104 21.89 9.61 -9.35
C ASP A 104 23.10 8.66 -9.20
N TYR A 105 23.59 8.46 -7.98
CA TYR A 105 24.67 7.49 -7.73
C TYR A 105 24.21 6.03 -7.95
N VAL A 106 22.93 5.72 -7.78
CA VAL A 106 22.36 4.40 -8.09
C VAL A 106 22.23 4.23 -9.61
N LEU A 107 21.88 5.30 -10.33
CA LEU A 107 21.80 5.28 -11.79
C LEU A 107 23.18 5.08 -12.45
N SER A 108 24.25 5.62 -11.85
CA SER A 108 25.61 5.65 -12.45
C SER A 108 26.56 4.60 -11.90
N GLY A 109 26.31 4.04 -10.71
CA GLY A 109 27.23 3.09 -10.08
C GLY A 109 27.19 1.71 -10.74
N LYS A 110 28.36 1.15 -11.04
CA LYS A 110 28.49 -0.17 -11.72
C LYS A 110 27.84 -1.30 -10.94
N GLU A 111 27.92 -1.28 -9.61
CA GLU A 111 27.34 -2.27 -8.70
C GLU A 111 25.81 -2.30 -8.75
N TYR A 112 25.18 -1.22 -9.18
CA TYR A 112 23.73 -1.10 -9.28
C TYR A 112 23.17 -1.45 -10.67
N ALA A 113 24.05 -1.70 -11.65
CA ALA A 113 23.67 -2.03 -13.04
C ALA A 113 22.65 -1.05 -13.65
N GLY A 114 22.80 0.25 -13.37
CA GLY A 114 21.87 1.30 -13.80
C GLY A 114 20.66 1.49 -12.91
N GLY A 115 20.42 0.62 -11.93
CA GLY A 115 19.41 0.76 -10.87
C GLY A 115 17.95 0.70 -11.31
N LEU A 116 17.62 0.97 -12.57
CA LEU A 116 16.27 0.96 -13.14
C LEU A 116 16.15 -0.01 -14.31
N VAL A 117 14.93 -0.47 -14.53
CA VAL A 117 14.52 -1.22 -15.71
C VAL A 117 13.28 -0.57 -16.32
N PRO A 118 13.14 -0.55 -17.67
CA PRO A 118 11.91 -0.05 -18.29
C PRO A 118 10.70 -0.87 -17.87
N GLN A 119 9.58 -0.20 -17.56
CA GLN A 119 8.26 -0.80 -17.42
C GLN A 119 7.47 -0.65 -18.71
N TYR A 120 6.53 -1.56 -18.90
CA TYR A 120 5.65 -1.59 -20.05
C TYR A 120 4.20 -1.74 -19.59
N ASP A 121 3.27 -1.13 -20.33
CA ASP A 121 1.86 -1.45 -20.21
C ASP A 121 1.56 -2.73 -20.99
N ASN A 122 0.82 -3.64 -20.37
CA ASN A 122 0.32 -4.87 -20.99
C ASN A 122 1.40 -5.70 -21.72
N PRO A 123 2.46 -6.16 -21.06
CA PRO A 123 3.56 -6.88 -21.69
C PRO A 123 3.12 -8.20 -22.35
N GLY A 124 1.96 -8.77 -21.97
CA GLY A 124 1.39 -9.96 -22.58
C GLY A 124 0.68 -9.72 -23.93
N GLU A 125 0.42 -8.48 -24.32
CA GLU A 125 -0.40 -8.15 -25.50
C GLU A 125 0.38 -7.91 -26.79
N ASN A 126 1.65 -8.29 -26.85
CA ASN A 126 2.57 -8.14 -28.02
C ASN A 126 2.81 -6.69 -28.48
N LYS A 127 2.33 -5.69 -27.78
CA LYS A 127 2.55 -4.26 -28.06
C LYS A 127 2.90 -3.52 -26.77
N PRO A 128 4.04 -3.85 -26.10
CA PRO A 128 4.41 -3.15 -24.90
C PRO A 128 4.67 -1.67 -25.21
N VAL A 129 3.89 -0.80 -24.61
CA VAL A 129 4.12 0.65 -24.62
C VAL A 129 4.95 0.96 -23.40
N GLY A 130 6.11 1.61 -23.58
CA GLY A 130 6.93 2.05 -22.46
C GLY A 130 6.15 3.02 -21.58
N SER A 131 5.90 2.62 -20.33
CA SER A 131 5.09 3.42 -19.39
C SER A 131 5.90 4.00 -18.24
N GLY A 132 7.20 3.75 -18.18
CA GLY A 132 8.04 4.28 -17.11
C GLY A 132 9.18 3.36 -16.71
N TRP A 133 9.48 3.33 -15.42
CA TRP A 133 10.66 2.67 -14.87
C TRP A 133 10.36 2.05 -13.49
N ALA A 134 11.01 0.92 -13.19
CA ALA A 134 11.01 0.31 -11.87
C ALA A 134 12.43 0.13 -11.36
N ALA A 135 12.65 0.35 -10.05
CA ALA A 135 13.92 0.05 -9.42
C ALA A 135 14.18 -1.47 -9.40
N GLN A 136 15.43 -1.87 -9.67
CA GLN A 136 15.84 -3.26 -9.75
C GLN A 136 15.96 -3.90 -8.35
N GLN A 137 14.83 -4.05 -7.63
CA GLN A 137 14.85 -4.59 -6.26
C GLN A 137 15.44 -6.01 -6.18
N TRP A 138 15.44 -6.79 -7.27
CA TRP A 138 16.14 -8.07 -7.38
C TRP A 138 17.68 -7.95 -7.43
N ASN A 139 18.22 -6.76 -7.70
CA ASN A 139 19.64 -6.48 -7.52
C ASN A 139 19.91 -6.23 -6.02
N PRO A 140 20.74 -7.07 -5.33
CA PRO A 140 20.98 -6.92 -3.91
C PRO A 140 21.60 -5.58 -3.50
N ALA A 141 22.41 -4.97 -4.37
CA ALA A 141 23.03 -3.67 -4.09
C ALA A 141 21.98 -2.53 -4.13
N VAL A 142 21.06 -2.55 -5.10
CA VAL A 142 19.93 -1.59 -5.17
C VAL A 142 19.01 -1.78 -3.96
N ARG A 143 18.60 -3.03 -3.68
CA ARG A 143 17.73 -3.36 -2.53
C ARG A 143 18.34 -2.90 -1.21
N MET A 144 19.63 -3.14 -0.99
CA MET A 144 20.31 -2.69 0.23
C MET A 144 20.27 -1.16 0.37
N ARG A 145 20.37 -0.40 -0.72
CA ARG A 145 20.25 1.08 -0.67
C ARG A 145 18.83 1.51 -0.33
N PHE A 146 17.84 0.87 -0.92
CA PHE A 146 16.43 1.14 -0.60
C PHE A 146 16.11 0.81 0.88
N GLN A 147 16.62 -0.31 1.40
CA GLN A 147 16.50 -0.65 2.82
C GLN A 147 17.19 0.37 3.73
N LYS A 148 18.36 0.92 3.33
CA LYS A 148 19.01 1.99 4.09
C LYS A 148 18.14 3.26 4.17
N LEU A 149 17.47 3.64 3.09
CA LEU A 149 16.48 4.73 3.12
C LEU A 149 15.33 4.41 4.08
N ILE A 150 14.74 3.21 4.00
CA ILE A 150 13.68 2.76 4.92
C ILE A 150 14.16 2.84 6.39
N GLY A 151 15.38 2.39 6.67
CA GLY A 151 15.97 2.48 8.00
C GLY A 151 16.21 3.92 8.48
N ALA A 152 16.59 4.82 7.57
CA ALA A 152 16.75 6.25 7.89
C ALA A 152 15.40 6.92 8.19
N LEU A 153 14.36 6.61 7.41
CA LEU A 153 12.99 7.06 7.66
C LEU A 153 12.48 6.56 9.02
N ALA A 154 12.70 5.28 9.32
CA ALA A 154 12.27 4.70 10.61
C ALA A 154 12.92 5.39 11.80
N ARG A 155 14.24 5.61 11.77
CA ARG A 155 14.95 6.33 12.85
C ARG A 155 14.36 7.72 13.14
N LYS A 156 13.81 8.39 12.13
CA LYS A 156 13.30 9.75 12.26
C LYS A 156 11.82 9.82 12.57
N PHE A 157 11.02 8.92 11.99
CA PHE A 157 9.56 9.05 11.93
C PHE A 157 8.78 7.92 12.61
N ASP A 158 9.40 6.80 13.02
CA ASP A 158 8.67 5.72 13.69
C ASP A 158 7.97 6.22 14.96
N GLY A 159 6.69 5.93 15.09
CA GLY A 159 5.82 6.42 16.17
C GLY A 159 5.32 7.87 16.00
N LYS A 160 5.80 8.62 14.99
CA LYS A 160 5.34 9.99 14.69
C LYS A 160 4.36 10.01 13.52
N ILE A 161 4.44 9.04 12.63
CA ILE A 161 3.56 8.87 11.47
C ILE A 161 2.61 7.70 11.70
N GLN A 162 1.48 7.67 10.98
CA GLN A 162 0.54 6.55 11.02
C GLN A 162 1.16 5.27 10.45
N GLY A 163 1.90 5.41 9.35
CA GLY A 163 2.56 4.28 8.72
C GLY A 163 3.38 4.66 7.49
N ILE A 164 4.11 3.65 6.99
CA ILE A 164 4.81 3.69 5.72
C ILE A 164 4.21 2.65 4.78
N ASN A 165 3.91 3.06 3.55
CA ASN A 165 3.46 2.20 2.48
C ASN A 165 4.60 1.98 1.48
N LEU A 166 4.98 0.71 1.25
CA LEU A 166 5.93 0.35 0.21
C LEU A 166 5.27 0.35 -1.17
N PRO A 167 6.05 0.49 -2.26
CA PRO A 167 5.53 0.52 -3.61
C PRO A 167 4.71 -0.71 -3.95
N GLU A 168 3.78 -0.60 -4.91
CA GLU A 168 2.95 -1.73 -5.31
C GLU A 168 3.75 -2.89 -5.90
N THR A 169 3.23 -4.12 -5.80
CA THR A 169 3.90 -5.33 -6.30
C THR A 169 3.88 -5.45 -7.82
N ALA A 170 3.01 -4.70 -8.50
CA ALA A 170 2.87 -4.74 -9.94
C ALA A 170 4.06 -4.08 -10.64
N ILE A 171 4.74 -4.84 -11.47
CA ILE A 171 5.70 -4.37 -12.48
C ILE A 171 5.57 -5.18 -13.74
N ASP A 172 5.80 -4.54 -14.88
CA ASP A 172 5.77 -5.17 -16.18
C ASP A 172 7.10 -5.01 -16.91
N ILE A 173 7.80 -6.12 -17.10
CA ILE A 173 9.14 -6.15 -17.70
C ILE A 173 9.13 -7.01 -18.95
N ASP A 174 9.70 -6.50 -20.05
CA ASP A 174 9.98 -7.31 -21.23
C ASP A 174 11.13 -8.28 -20.95
N MET A 175 10.80 -9.48 -20.47
CA MET A 175 11.79 -10.50 -20.11
C MET A 175 12.67 -10.94 -21.27
N LYS A 176 12.26 -10.76 -22.52
CA LYS A 176 13.09 -11.09 -23.71
C LYS A 176 14.20 -10.06 -23.92
N LYS A 177 13.95 -8.80 -23.54
CA LYS A 177 14.91 -7.70 -23.66
C LYS A 177 15.69 -7.44 -22.37
N ASP A 178 15.22 -7.95 -21.24
CA ASP A 178 15.89 -7.76 -19.96
C ASP A 178 17.32 -8.28 -19.97
N ARG A 179 18.22 -7.49 -19.39
CA ARG A 179 19.64 -7.83 -19.18
C ARG A 179 20.07 -7.62 -17.73
N THR A 180 19.11 -7.38 -16.83
CA THR A 180 19.37 -7.07 -15.42
C THR A 180 19.39 -8.31 -14.54
N GLY A 181 19.12 -9.48 -15.13
CA GLY A 181 18.99 -10.75 -14.40
C GLY A 181 17.69 -10.84 -13.61
N PHE A 182 16.64 -10.19 -14.08
CA PHE A 182 15.30 -10.33 -13.53
C PHE A 182 14.84 -11.79 -13.59
N SER A 183 14.17 -12.22 -12.54
CA SER A 183 13.25 -13.35 -12.55
C SER A 183 12.14 -13.10 -11.55
N CYS A 184 10.98 -13.66 -11.81
CA CYS A 184 9.80 -13.45 -10.98
C CYS A 184 10.01 -13.90 -9.53
N ASP A 185 10.68 -15.05 -9.33
CA ASP A 185 11.04 -15.53 -7.98
C ASP A 185 12.00 -14.59 -7.25
N ARG A 186 13.02 -14.07 -7.95
CA ARG A 186 13.98 -13.12 -7.34
C ARG A 186 13.30 -11.82 -6.99
N TYR A 187 12.41 -11.34 -7.85
CA TYR A 187 11.61 -10.14 -7.55
C TYR A 187 10.69 -10.36 -6.35
N PHE A 188 9.91 -11.44 -6.36
CA PHE A 188 9.04 -11.79 -5.24
C PHE A 188 9.81 -11.88 -3.92
N GLN A 189 10.96 -12.56 -3.91
CA GLN A 189 11.80 -12.66 -2.71
C GLN A 189 12.33 -11.28 -2.27
N ALA A 190 12.68 -10.41 -3.21
CA ALA A 190 13.14 -9.06 -2.91
C ALA A 190 12.06 -8.20 -2.24
N GLU A 191 10.80 -8.31 -2.69
CA GLU A 191 9.67 -7.64 -2.04
C GLU A 191 9.47 -8.14 -0.60
N LEU A 192 9.52 -9.46 -0.36
CA LEU A 192 9.46 -10.02 0.99
C LEU A 192 10.63 -9.55 1.88
N ASP A 193 11.85 -9.46 1.33
CA ASP A 193 13.02 -8.98 2.06
C ASP A 193 12.87 -7.51 2.47
N ASN A 194 12.33 -6.66 1.57
CA ASN A 194 12.05 -5.26 1.87
C ASN A 194 10.98 -5.13 2.97
N LEU A 195 9.90 -5.90 2.89
CA LEU A 195 8.85 -5.92 3.90
C LEU A 195 9.37 -6.37 5.27
N LYS A 196 10.14 -7.46 5.29
CA LYS A 196 10.76 -7.96 6.52
C LYS A 196 11.67 -6.91 7.15
N PHE A 197 12.49 -6.25 6.32
CA PHE A 197 13.36 -5.18 6.80
C PHE A 197 12.56 -3.99 7.33
N ALA A 198 11.57 -3.50 6.58
CA ALA A 198 10.71 -2.40 7.02
C ALA A 198 10.05 -2.70 8.36
N ARG A 199 9.46 -3.89 8.54
CA ARG A 199 8.85 -4.30 9.81
C ARG A 199 9.87 -4.40 10.95
N SER A 200 11.12 -4.77 10.65
CA SER A 200 12.17 -4.87 11.66
C SER A 200 12.66 -3.52 12.20
N VAL A 201 12.39 -2.43 11.50
CA VAL A 201 12.86 -1.08 11.88
C VAL A 201 11.73 -0.12 12.24
N PHE A 202 10.51 -0.34 11.76
CA PHE A 202 9.30 0.39 12.19
C PHE A 202 8.59 -0.42 13.28
N HIS A 203 8.68 0.01 14.53
CA HIS A 203 8.13 -0.71 15.68
C HIS A 203 6.74 -0.19 16.10
N HIS A 204 6.49 1.09 15.90
CA HIS A 204 5.31 1.81 16.38
C HIS A 204 4.35 2.21 15.25
N SER A 205 4.89 2.51 14.08
CA SER A 205 4.08 2.86 12.90
C SER A 205 3.73 1.62 12.07
N HIS A 206 2.62 1.68 11.34
CA HIS A 206 2.24 0.59 10.44
C HIS A 206 3.24 0.46 9.28
N VAL A 207 3.53 -0.77 8.89
CA VAL A 207 4.18 -1.10 7.61
C VAL A 207 3.10 -1.68 6.71
N LEU A 208 2.92 -1.10 5.53
CA LEU A 208 1.93 -1.48 4.55
C LEU A 208 2.60 -1.80 3.21
N GLN A 209 2.12 -2.81 2.50
CA GLN A 209 2.46 -3.12 1.12
C GLN A 209 1.25 -2.94 0.22
N TYR A 210 1.40 -2.16 -0.86
CA TYR A 210 0.39 -2.17 -1.91
C TYR A 210 0.53 -3.42 -2.77
N VAL A 211 -0.58 -4.11 -2.95
CA VAL A 211 -0.68 -5.39 -3.67
C VAL A 211 -1.65 -5.22 -4.83
N ASN A 212 -1.20 -5.56 -6.02
CA ASN A 212 -2.02 -5.57 -7.21
C ASN A 212 -1.92 -6.94 -7.88
N PHE A 213 -0.83 -7.20 -8.60
CA PHE A 213 -0.44 -8.52 -9.12
C PHE A 213 1.08 -8.70 -8.98
N PHE A 214 1.56 -9.91 -9.20
CA PHE A 214 2.98 -10.18 -9.38
C PHE A 214 3.28 -10.51 -10.85
N PRO A 215 4.44 -10.08 -11.37
CA PRO A 215 4.87 -10.55 -12.69
C PRO A 215 4.93 -12.08 -12.71
N CYS A 216 4.62 -12.68 -13.86
CA CYS A 216 4.51 -14.12 -14.10
C CYS A 216 3.33 -14.83 -13.42
N GLU A 217 2.66 -14.22 -12.48
CA GLU A 217 1.56 -14.89 -11.75
C GLU A 217 0.20 -14.52 -12.32
N TRP A 218 -0.63 -15.54 -12.52
CA TRP A 218 -2.05 -15.37 -12.79
C TRP A 218 -2.86 -16.40 -11.99
N GLU A 219 -3.93 -15.94 -11.34
CA GLU A 219 -4.77 -16.78 -10.49
C GLU A 219 -3.98 -17.62 -9.45
N ASN A 220 -2.89 -17.02 -8.91
CA ASN A 220 -2.02 -17.64 -7.90
C ASN A 220 -1.28 -18.92 -8.36
N ASP A 221 -1.03 -19.09 -9.66
CA ASP A 221 -0.35 -20.26 -10.22
C ASP A 221 1.11 -20.42 -9.76
N HIS A 222 1.78 -19.31 -9.37
CA HIS A 222 3.12 -19.30 -8.75
C HIS A 222 3.07 -19.21 -7.21
N GLN A 223 1.87 -19.08 -6.63
CA GLN A 223 1.64 -18.93 -5.19
C GLN A 223 2.30 -17.69 -4.56
N TYR A 224 2.65 -16.66 -5.33
CA TYR A 224 3.23 -15.43 -4.79
C TYR A 224 2.21 -14.68 -3.95
N MET A 225 0.99 -14.56 -4.45
CA MET A 225 -0.08 -13.85 -3.74
C MET A 225 -0.39 -14.53 -2.40
N SER A 226 -0.65 -15.83 -2.40
CA SER A 226 -0.95 -16.58 -1.16
C SER A 226 0.20 -16.52 -0.16
N ARG A 227 1.45 -16.63 -0.63
CA ARG A 227 2.65 -16.54 0.21
C ARG A 227 2.85 -15.14 0.79
N LEU A 228 2.55 -14.09 0.03
CA LEU A 228 2.62 -12.71 0.53
C LEU A 228 1.60 -12.47 1.65
N PHE A 229 0.34 -12.89 1.46
CA PHE A 229 -0.69 -12.73 2.48
C PHE A 229 -0.38 -13.50 3.77
N ASP A 230 0.09 -14.74 3.64
CA ASP A 230 0.53 -15.55 4.79
C ASP A 230 1.74 -14.92 5.49
N PHE A 231 2.71 -14.41 4.74
CA PHE A 231 3.87 -13.71 5.27
C PHE A 231 3.48 -12.42 6.02
N ALA A 232 2.60 -11.61 5.44
CA ALA A 232 2.12 -10.38 6.04
C ALA A 232 1.37 -10.65 7.35
N TYR A 233 0.48 -11.63 7.36
CA TYR A 233 -0.23 -12.06 8.55
C TYR A 233 0.71 -12.50 9.67
N LYS A 234 1.68 -13.36 9.37
CA LYS A 234 2.65 -13.89 10.35
C LYS A 234 3.61 -12.83 10.89
N ASN A 235 3.86 -11.76 10.15
CA ASN A 235 4.83 -10.73 10.51
C ASN A 235 4.20 -9.40 10.96
N ASN A 236 2.89 -9.35 11.20
CA ASN A 236 2.19 -8.12 11.59
C ASN A 236 2.42 -6.96 10.60
N ILE A 237 2.28 -7.26 9.30
CA ILE A 237 2.40 -6.31 8.20
C ILE A 237 1.01 -6.07 7.62
N GLY A 238 0.68 -4.82 7.34
CA GLY A 238 -0.55 -4.46 6.64
C GLY A 238 -0.42 -4.69 5.13
N LEU A 239 -1.55 -4.95 4.49
CA LEU A 239 -1.66 -5.02 3.05
C LEU A 239 -2.70 -4.04 2.54
N GLY A 240 -2.54 -3.59 1.31
CA GLY A 240 -3.49 -2.70 0.66
C GLY A 240 -3.40 -2.79 -0.85
N GLY A 241 -3.94 -1.81 -1.53
CA GLY A 241 -3.85 -1.74 -2.98
C GLY A 241 -4.08 -0.32 -3.49
N PRO A 242 -3.59 -0.01 -4.69
CA PRO A 242 -3.72 1.33 -5.28
C PRO A 242 -5.16 1.63 -5.71
N ASP A 243 -6.00 0.60 -5.89
CA ASP A 243 -7.32 0.73 -6.48
C ASP A 243 -8.36 -0.10 -5.73
N ILE A 244 -9.46 0.54 -5.33
CA ILE A 244 -10.70 -0.14 -4.97
C ILE A 244 -11.63 -0.04 -6.18
N VAL A 245 -11.79 -1.12 -6.93
CA VAL A 245 -12.74 -1.17 -8.06
C VAL A 245 -13.68 -2.35 -7.84
N PRO A 246 -14.93 -2.12 -7.43
CA PRO A 246 -15.87 -3.21 -7.15
C PRO A 246 -15.97 -4.19 -8.31
N ASN A 247 -15.77 -5.47 -8.00
CA ASN A 247 -15.90 -6.59 -8.94
C ASN A 247 -15.01 -6.54 -10.19
N LYS A 248 -13.89 -5.79 -10.17
CA LYS A 248 -12.94 -5.75 -11.31
C LYS A 248 -12.38 -7.14 -11.58
N LYS A 249 -12.60 -7.66 -12.77
CA LYS A 249 -12.31 -9.06 -13.15
C LYS A 249 -10.87 -9.48 -12.87
N ALA A 250 -9.88 -8.65 -13.19
CA ALA A 250 -8.48 -8.98 -12.95
C ALA A 250 -8.16 -9.10 -11.47
N GLN A 251 -8.59 -8.15 -10.65
CA GLN A 251 -8.39 -8.20 -9.19
C GLN A 251 -9.17 -9.33 -8.53
N MET A 252 -10.38 -9.63 -9.01
CA MET A 252 -11.17 -10.79 -8.53
C MET A 252 -10.52 -12.14 -8.83
N LYS A 253 -9.59 -12.20 -9.79
CA LYS A 253 -8.80 -13.39 -10.08
C LYS A 253 -7.47 -13.44 -9.31
N ASN A 254 -6.92 -12.30 -8.94
CA ASN A 254 -5.59 -12.21 -8.35
C ASN A 254 -5.63 -11.80 -6.87
N SER A 255 -5.77 -10.53 -6.54
CA SER A 255 -5.55 -10.03 -5.17
C SER A 255 -6.81 -10.04 -4.28
N TYR A 256 -7.98 -9.68 -4.80
CA TYR A 256 -9.18 -9.46 -3.99
C TYR A 256 -9.69 -10.69 -3.21
N PRO A 257 -9.66 -11.93 -3.76
CA PRO A 257 -10.05 -13.11 -2.99
C PRO A 257 -9.20 -13.31 -1.74
N PHE A 258 -7.92 -12.93 -1.78
CA PHE A 258 -7.03 -13.03 -0.63
C PHE A 258 -7.35 -11.97 0.43
N PHE A 259 -7.67 -10.73 0.04
CA PHE A 259 -8.17 -9.73 0.97
C PHE A 259 -9.42 -10.22 1.69
N ASN A 260 -10.38 -10.82 0.96
CA ASN A 260 -11.57 -11.41 1.55
C ASN A 260 -11.24 -12.55 2.53
N GLN A 261 -10.35 -13.47 2.15
CA GLN A 261 -9.93 -14.60 2.98
C GLN A 261 -9.22 -14.16 4.27
N TYR A 262 -8.48 -13.07 4.21
CA TYR A 262 -7.73 -12.51 5.35
C TYR A 262 -8.44 -11.35 6.04
N LYS A 263 -9.70 -11.09 5.72
CA LYS A 263 -10.53 -10.07 6.38
C LYS A 263 -10.53 -10.26 7.90
N GLY A 264 -10.19 -9.21 8.62
CA GLY A 264 -10.10 -9.21 10.08
C GLY A 264 -8.89 -9.96 10.66
N LYS A 265 -7.95 -10.43 9.83
CA LYS A 265 -6.75 -11.16 10.26
C LYS A 265 -5.47 -10.34 10.09
N LEU A 266 -5.39 -9.51 9.05
CA LEU A 266 -4.24 -8.62 8.83
C LEU A 266 -4.22 -7.50 9.86
N SER A 267 -3.02 -7.01 10.20
CA SER A 267 -2.84 -5.91 11.15
C SER A 267 -3.44 -4.59 10.66
N LEU A 268 -3.49 -4.41 9.35
CA LEU A 268 -4.11 -3.28 8.67
C LEU A 268 -4.45 -3.68 7.23
N VAL A 269 -5.62 -3.27 6.75
CA VAL A 269 -5.93 -3.22 5.32
C VAL A 269 -6.25 -1.78 4.97
N ALA A 270 -5.41 -1.17 4.10
CA ALA A 270 -5.59 0.23 3.70
C ALA A 270 -5.41 0.35 2.18
N MET A 271 -6.42 0.86 1.49
CA MET A 271 -6.47 0.88 0.03
C MET A 271 -6.83 2.26 -0.50
N ALA A 272 -6.40 2.56 -1.72
CA ALA A 272 -6.70 3.84 -2.36
C ALA A 272 -7.85 3.75 -3.37
N VAL A 273 -8.45 4.91 -3.62
CA VAL A 273 -9.28 5.21 -4.79
C VAL A 273 -8.57 6.35 -5.51
N GLN A 274 -7.72 6.01 -6.48
CA GLN A 274 -6.92 6.98 -7.24
C GLN A 274 -7.72 7.57 -8.43
N GLU A 275 -7.15 8.55 -9.14
CA GLU A 275 -7.82 9.24 -10.25
C GLU A 275 -8.33 8.28 -11.34
N PRO A 276 -7.54 7.30 -11.83
CA PRO A 276 -8.03 6.34 -12.82
C PRO A 276 -9.22 5.52 -12.30
N THR A 277 -9.23 5.21 -10.99
CA THR A 277 -10.30 4.44 -10.36
C THR A 277 -11.63 5.16 -10.39
N LEU A 278 -11.64 6.50 -10.27
CA LEU A 278 -12.85 7.34 -10.33
C LEU A 278 -13.56 7.28 -11.69
N THR A 279 -12.88 6.84 -12.75
CA THR A 279 -13.45 6.73 -14.10
C THR A 279 -14.20 5.43 -14.35
N TYR A 280 -14.03 4.42 -13.47
CA TYR A 280 -14.73 3.14 -13.62
C TYR A 280 -16.21 3.30 -13.36
N LYS A 281 -17.00 2.55 -14.15
CA LYS A 281 -18.46 2.56 -14.08
C LYS A 281 -18.98 1.29 -13.44
N ASN A 282 -20.02 1.44 -12.62
CA ASN A 282 -20.81 0.33 -12.14
C ASN A 282 -21.54 -0.34 -13.31
N PRO A 283 -21.30 -1.63 -13.59
CA PRO A 283 -21.92 -2.32 -14.73
C PRO A 283 -23.45 -2.37 -14.68
N ALA A 284 -24.06 -2.25 -13.48
CA ALA A 284 -25.50 -2.29 -13.32
C ALA A 284 -26.17 -0.95 -13.63
N THR A 285 -25.47 0.17 -13.44
CA THR A 285 -26.04 1.52 -13.60
C THR A 285 -25.43 2.29 -14.76
N GLU A 286 -24.30 1.82 -15.33
CA GLU A 286 -23.49 2.49 -16.33
C GLU A 286 -22.95 3.87 -15.92
N LYS A 287 -23.07 4.21 -14.62
CA LYS A 287 -22.58 5.46 -14.03
C LYS A 287 -21.28 5.24 -13.28
N PRO A 288 -20.44 6.27 -13.07
CA PRO A 288 -19.31 6.18 -12.15
C PRO A 288 -19.75 5.66 -10.77
N PHE A 289 -18.90 4.90 -10.13
CA PHE A 289 -19.17 4.45 -8.76
C PHE A 289 -19.30 5.63 -7.80
N THR A 290 -20.22 5.52 -6.84
CA THR A 290 -20.39 6.50 -5.78
C THR A 290 -19.44 6.23 -4.61
N LYS A 291 -19.31 7.20 -3.68
CA LYS A 291 -18.54 7.01 -2.44
C LYS A 291 -19.05 5.81 -1.64
N GLU A 292 -20.35 5.68 -1.56
CA GLU A 292 -21.04 4.62 -0.81
C GLU A 292 -20.72 3.24 -1.42
N GLU A 293 -20.78 3.10 -2.74
CA GLU A 293 -20.46 1.84 -3.42
C GLU A 293 -19.00 1.42 -3.22
N PHE A 294 -18.05 2.36 -3.28
CA PHE A 294 -16.65 2.09 -2.95
C PHE A 294 -16.49 1.68 -1.49
N THR A 295 -17.11 2.41 -0.56
CA THR A 295 -17.02 2.17 0.89
C THR A 295 -17.61 0.81 1.25
N GLU A 296 -18.81 0.51 0.75
CA GLU A 296 -19.49 -0.76 1.01
C GLU A 296 -18.66 -1.96 0.51
N TYR A 297 -18.11 -1.87 -0.69
CA TYR A 297 -17.25 -2.93 -1.23
C TYR A 297 -15.95 -3.08 -0.44
N ALA A 298 -15.32 -1.96 -0.08
CA ALA A 298 -14.11 -1.94 0.72
C ALA A 298 -14.31 -2.59 2.09
N GLU A 299 -15.39 -2.24 2.79
CA GLU A 299 -15.71 -2.77 4.11
C GLU A 299 -16.16 -4.24 4.03
N ASN A 300 -17.17 -4.52 3.20
CA ASN A 300 -17.87 -5.80 3.25
C ASN A 300 -17.11 -6.90 2.54
N PHE A 301 -16.38 -6.61 1.48
CA PHE A 301 -15.65 -7.62 0.72
C PHE A 301 -14.15 -7.63 1.04
N LEU A 302 -13.49 -6.46 0.98
CA LEU A 302 -12.04 -6.38 1.12
C LEU A 302 -11.55 -6.29 2.57
N GLY A 303 -12.41 -5.91 3.52
CA GLY A 303 -12.04 -5.73 4.92
C GLY A 303 -11.13 -4.52 5.16
N VAL A 304 -11.29 -3.48 4.34
CA VAL A 304 -10.49 -2.25 4.41
C VAL A 304 -10.83 -1.48 5.67
N GLN A 305 -9.80 -0.98 6.36
CA GLN A 305 -9.91 -0.17 7.57
C GLN A 305 -9.58 1.30 7.31
N ILE A 306 -8.80 1.60 6.26
CA ILE A 306 -8.50 2.97 5.82
C ILE A 306 -8.69 3.05 4.31
N ILE A 307 -9.45 4.04 3.85
CA ILE A 307 -9.55 4.38 2.43
C ILE A 307 -8.80 5.68 2.17
N PHE A 308 -7.85 5.65 1.24
CA PHE A 308 -7.15 6.83 0.75
C PHE A 308 -7.84 7.37 -0.50
N TRP A 309 -8.62 8.44 -0.35
CA TRP A 309 -9.36 9.09 -1.43
C TRP A 309 -8.49 10.07 -2.20
N SER A 310 -8.41 9.93 -3.52
CA SER A 310 -7.79 10.96 -4.35
C SER A 310 -8.40 12.33 -4.09
N VAL A 311 -7.58 13.37 -4.12
CA VAL A 311 -8.02 14.79 -4.07
C VAL A 311 -9.00 15.14 -5.18
N GLU A 312 -9.04 14.34 -6.27
CA GLU A 312 -9.98 14.51 -7.38
C GLU A 312 -11.37 13.92 -7.09
N SER A 313 -11.55 13.22 -5.96
CA SER A 313 -12.83 12.61 -5.60
C SER A 313 -13.93 13.67 -5.48
N PRO A 314 -15.05 13.54 -6.21
CA PRO A 314 -16.12 14.55 -6.22
C PRO A 314 -16.65 14.88 -4.82
N TRP A 315 -16.83 13.85 -3.97
CA TRP A 315 -17.33 14.01 -2.60
C TRP A 315 -16.38 14.71 -1.62
N LEU A 316 -15.12 14.91 -1.99
CA LEU A 316 -14.20 15.75 -1.22
C LEU A 316 -14.35 17.23 -1.56
N ARG A 317 -14.81 17.54 -2.78
CA ARG A 317 -15.01 18.91 -3.28
C ARG A 317 -16.36 19.49 -2.88
N ASP A 318 -17.39 18.65 -2.76
CA ASP A 318 -18.78 19.03 -2.50
C ASP A 318 -19.07 19.26 -1.00
N SER A 319 -18.12 19.76 -0.23
CA SER A 319 -18.42 20.17 1.16
C SER A 319 -19.30 21.42 1.16
N LYS A 320 -20.62 21.23 1.28
CA LYS A 320 -21.56 22.29 1.68
C LYS A 320 -21.43 22.60 3.19
#